data_2f27ee838828911ea9463ad3b8e58d56
#
_entry.id   2f27ee838828911ea9463ad3b8e58d56
#
_cell.length_a   1.000
_cell.length_b   1.000
_cell.length_c   1.000
_cell.angle_alpha   90.00
_cell.angle_beta   90.00
_cell.angle_gamma   90.00
#
_symmetry.space_group_name_H-M   'P 1'
#
loop_
_entity.id
_entity.type
_entity.pdbx_description
1 polymer ?
#
loop_
_entity_poly.entity_id
_entity_poly.type
_entity_poly.pdbx_seq_one_letter_code
_entity_poly.pdbx_strand_id
1 'polypeptide(L)'
;MAQVVLVFTTPIYWYGASGLTKTFIDRWSQSLRENREEFLAKFATKTAWVIGIGADEPRTKGLPLVQQFQHIFDFTGTKFAGYVLGKGNEPGDILQDAEALAAVEDIRSKWRL
;
A
#
# COMPACT_ATOMS: atom_id res chain seq x y z
N MET A 1 -15.81 -2.76 17.97
CA MET A 1 -14.62 -1.91 17.87
C MET A 1 -14.30 -1.66 16.40
N ALA A 2 -14.12 -0.40 16.04
CA ALA A 2 -13.83 -0.05 14.65
C ALA A 2 -12.44 -0.57 14.25
N GLN A 3 -12.38 -1.24 13.11
CA GLN A 3 -11.12 -1.72 12.55
C GLN A 3 -10.41 -0.57 11.83
N VAL A 4 -9.14 -0.41 12.10
CA VAL A 4 -8.34 0.61 11.41
C VAL A 4 -7.91 0.09 10.04
N VAL A 5 -8.17 0.88 9.02
CA VAL A 5 -7.78 0.58 7.65
C VAL A 5 -6.62 1.51 7.28
N LEU A 6 -5.53 0.92 6.83
CA LEU A 6 -4.37 1.66 6.34
C LEU A 6 -4.38 1.65 4.81
N VAL A 7 -4.18 2.80 4.22
CA VAL A 7 -4.06 2.91 2.77
C VAL A 7 -2.71 3.52 2.45
N PHE A 8 -1.85 2.74 1.80
CA PHE A 8 -0.55 3.22 1.36
C PHE A 8 -0.65 3.62 -0.10
N THR A 9 -0.46 4.90 -0.37
CA THR A 9 -0.45 5.42 -1.73
C THR A 9 0.98 5.82 -2.06
N THR A 10 1.54 5.23 -3.10
CA THR A 10 2.94 5.48 -3.47
C THR A 10 3.08 5.52 -4.98
N PRO A 11 3.91 6.45 -5.51
CA PRO A 11 4.37 6.29 -6.88
C PRO A 11 5.21 5.03 -7.01
N ILE A 12 5.18 4.43 -8.19
CA ILE A 12 6.03 3.28 -8.50
C ILE A 12 7.30 3.81 -9.14
N TYR A 13 8.37 3.83 -8.37
CA TYR A 13 9.68 4.27 -8.86
C TYR A 13 10.58 3.06 -8.96
N TRP A 14 11.11 2.83 -10.16
CA TRP A 14 11.98 1.69 -10.40
C TRP A 14 11.34 0.39 -9.87
N TYR A 15 10.04 0.24 -10.17
CA TYR A 15 9.26 -0.97 -9.93
C TYR A 15 9.01 -1.30 -8.45
N GLY A 16 9.21 -0.34 -7.57
CA GLY A 16 8.98 -0.49 -6.14
C GLY A 16 8.38 0.75 -5.51
N ALA A 17 8.29 0.74 -4.20
CA ALA A 17 7.80 1.88 -3.45
C ALA A 17 8.78 3.05 -3.57
N SER A 18 8.27 4.28 -3.45
CA SER A 18 9.13 5.46 -3.45
C SER A 18 10.07 5.43 -2.25
N GLY A 19 11.19 6.15 -2.37
CA GLY A 19 12.13 6.27 -1.27
C GLY A 19 11.48 6.83 -0.01
N LEU A 20 10.58 7.79 -0.18
CA LEU A 20 9.85 8.37 0.97
C LEU A 20 9.00 7.31 1.67
N THR A 21 8.25 6.52 0.92
CA THR A 21 7.43 5.43 1.47
C THR A 21 8.31 4.40 2.18
N LYS A 22 9.39 3.99 1.53
CA LYS A 22 10.29 2.98 2.10
C LYS A 22 11.00 3.49 3.34
N THR A 23 11.38 4.76 3.37
CA THR A 23 11.99 5.38 4.55
C THR A 23 11.02 5.33 5.73
N PHE A 24 9.75 5.64 5.49
CA PHE A 24 8.72 5.55 6.52
C PHE A 24 8.64 4.13 7.10
N ILE A 25 8.61 3.13 6.23
CA ILE A 25 8.53 1.72 6.65
C ILE A 25 9.83 1.30 7.36
N ASP A 26 10.97 1.72 6.86
CA ASP A 26 12.26 1.36 7.46
C ASP A 26 12.37 1.84 8.90
N ARG A 27 11.70 2.93 9.23
CA ARG A 27 11.70 3.42 10.62
C ARG A 27 10.94 2.51 11.58
N TRP A 28 10.13 1.62 11.07
CA TRP A 28 9.44 0.63 11.92
C TRP A 28 10.43 -0.30 12.63
N SER A 29 11.64 -0.42 12.10
CA SER A 29 12.68 -1.21 12.75
C SER A 29 13.02 -0.69 14.14
N GLN A 30 12.88 0.61 14.36
CA GLN A 30 13.09 1.19 15.69
C GLN A 30 12.03 0.66 16.67
N SER A 31 10.77 0.62 16.24
CA SER A 31 9.70 0.07 17.08
C SER A 31 9.91 -1.42 17.37
N LEU A 32 10.43 -2.17 16.41
CA LEU A 32 10.75 -3.57 16.61
C LEU A 32 11.86 -3.77 17.64
N ARG A 33 12.77 -2.81 17.78
CA ARG A 33 13.84 -2.88 18.77
C ARG A 33 13.40 -2.40 20.15
N GLU A 34 12.52 -1.41 20.20
CA GLU A 34 12.15 -0.73 21.44
C GLU A 34 10.87 -1.25 22.09
N ASN A 35 9.86 -1.57 21.26
CA ASN A 35 8.55 -2.00 21.77
C ASN A 35 7.89 -3.00 20.81
N ARG A 36 8.61 -4.06 20.52
CA ARG A 36 8.24 -5.05 19.51
C ARG A 36 6.85 -5.66 19.70
N GLU A 37 6.56 -6.13 20.91
CA GLU A 37 5.29 -6.82 21.17
C GLU A 37 4.10 -5.89 20.97
N GLU A 38 4.19 -4.68 21.48
CA GLU A 38 3.12 -3.70 21.34
C GLU A 38 2.92 -3.30 19.88
N PHE A 39 4.03 -3.06 19.16
CA PHE A 39 3.99 -2.69 17.75
C PHE A 39 3.30 -3.77 16.92
N LEU A 40 3.73 -5.01 17.04
CA LEU A 40 3.16 -6.12 16.26
C LEU A 40 1.71 -6.39 16.65
N ALA A 41 1.37 -6.28 17.94
CA ALA A 41 0.01 -6.47 18.39
C ALA A 41 -0.94 -5.45 17.76
N LYS A 42 -0.50 -4.19 17.66
CA LYS A 42 -1.31 -3.13 17.04
C LYS A 42 -1.47 -3.37 15.53
N PHE A 43 -0.38 -3.71 14.83
CA PHE A 43 -0.45 -3.92 13.39
C PHE A 43 -1.27 -5.15 13.02
N ALA A 44 -1.30 -6.15 13.87
CA ALA A 44 -2.09 -7.36 13.62
C ALA A 44 -3.60 -7.11 13.61
N THR A 45 -4.06 -5.98 14.15
CA THR A 45 -5.48 -5.63 14.16
C THR A 45 -5.91 -4.82 12.93
N LYS A 46 -4.97 -4.44 12.07
CA LYS A 46 -5.24 -3.52 10.96
C LYS A 46 -5.44 -4.26 9.64
N THR A 47 -6.18 -3.60 8.76
CA THR A 47 -6.34 -4.03 7.37
C THR A 47 -5.66 -3.00 6.49
N ALA A 48 -4.93 -3.43 5.48
CA ALA A 48 -4.17 -2.53 4.62
C ALA A 48 -4.49 -2.71 3.14
N TRP A 49 -4.44 -1.61 2.42
CA TRP A 49 -4.58 -1.54 0.98
C TRP A 49 -3.40 -0.77 0.42
N VAL A 50 -3.01 -1.08 -0.80
CA VAL A 50 -1.91 -0.39 -1.48
C VAL A 50 -2.39 0.14 -2.82
N ILE A 51 -2.11 1.40 -3.08
CA ILE A 51 -2.39 2.05 -4.37
C ILE A 51 -1.05 2.52 -4.93
N GLY A 52 -0.65 1.96 -6.06
CA GLY A 52 0.58 2.34 -6.73
C GLY A 52 0.29 2.93 -8.09
N ILE A 53 1.01 4.00 -8.45
CA ILE A 53 0.84 4.67 -9.73
C ILE A 53 2.19 4.77 -10.40
N GLY A 54 2.28 4.28 -11.64
CA GLY A 54 3.52 4.28 -12.39
C GLY A 54 3.30 4.48 -13.88
N ALA A 55 4.38 4.79 -14.60
CA ALA A 55 4.33 5.10 -16.01
C ALA A 55 4.49 3.89 -16.91
N ASP A 56 5.21 2.86 -16.49
CA ASP A 56 5.63 1.75 -17.32
C ASP A 56 4.86 0.47 -16.99
N GLU A 57 3.76 0.26 -17.71
CA GLU A 57 2.92 -0.94 -17.58
C GLU A 57 2.71 -1.35 -16.12
N PRO A 58 2.13 -0.46 -15.29
CA PRO A 58 2.10 -0.67 -13.84
C PRO A 58 1.33 -1.91 -13.41
N ARG A 59 0.33 -2.35 -14.18
CA ARG A 59 -0.45 -3.54 -13.80
C ARG A 59 0.35 -4.82 -13.87
N THR A 60 1.44 -4.81 -14.63
CA THR A 60 2.38 -5.93 -14.70
C THR A 60 3.67 -5.63 -13.94
N LYS A 61 4.28 -4.50 -14.24
CA LYS A 61 5.59 -4.16 -13.69
C LYS A 61 5.54 -3.55 -12.31
N GLY A 62 4.34 -3.22 -11.82
CA GLY A 62 4.13 -2.82 -10.44
C GLY A 62 3.94 -4.00 -9.49
N LEU A 63 3.87 -5.23 -9.99
CA LEU A 63 3.72 -6.40 -9.13
C LEU A 63 4.86 -6.59 -8.13
N PRO A 64 6.12 -6.24 -8.41
CA PRO A 64 7.15 -6.27 -7.38
C PRO A 64 6.84 -5.37 -6.18
N LEU A 65 6.21 -4.21 -6.41
CA LEU A 65 5.75 -3.35 -5.33
C LEU A 65 4.71 -4.07 -4.46
N VAL A 66 3.75 -4.71 -5.10
CA VAL A 66 2.71 -5.47 -4.40
C VAL A 66 3.34 -6.58 -3.56
N GLN A 67 4.29 -7.31 -4.13
CA GLN A 67 4.98 -8.39 -3.44
C GLN A 67 5.77 -7.86 -2.25
N GLN A 68 6.40 -6.70 -2.38
CA GLN A 68 7.10 -6.05 -1.29
C GLN A 68 6.15 -5.81 -0.10
N PHE A 69 4.99 -5.22 -0.37
CA PHE A 69 4.01 -4.96 0.68
C PHE A 69 3.42 -6.24 1.24
N GLN A 70 3.25 -7.26 0.41
CA GLN A 70 2.77 -8.56 0.89
C GLN A 70 3.70 -9.13 1.96
N HIS A 71 5.01 -9.08 1.73
CA HIS A 71 5.98 -9.55 2.70
C HIS A 71 5.98 -8.68 3.97
N ILE A 72 5.85 -7.36 3.81
CA ILE A 72 5.79 -6.45 4.95
C ILE A 72 4.59 -6.77 5.84
N PHE A 73 3.41 -6.92 5.25
CA PHE A 73 2.20 -7.18 6.02
C PHE A 73 2.14 -8.61 6.56
N ASP A 74 2.74 -9.55 5.85
CA ASP A 74 2.88 -10.90 6.35
C ASP A 74 3.70 -10.91 7.64
N PHE A 75 4.80 -10.15 7.66
CA PHE A 75 5.63 -10.03 8.85
C PHE A 75 4.90 -9.38 10.02
N THR A 76 4.16 -8.31 9.77
CA THR A 76 3.46 -7.56 10.83
C THR A 76 2.15 -8.21 11.25
N GLY A 77 1.65 -9.19 10.50
CA GLY A 77 0.35 -9.81 10.77
C GLY A 77 -0.83 -8.98 10.31
N THR A 78 -0.57 -7.90 9.57
CA THR A 78 -1.61 -7.02 9.04
C THR A 78 -2.35 -7.73 7.90
N LYS A 79 -3.66 -7.60 7.84
CA LYS A 79 -4.43 -8.17 6.74
C LYS A 79 -4.21 -7.33 5.49
N PHE A 80 -3.58 -7.91 4.48
CA PHE A 80 -3.42 -7.24 3.18
C PHE A 80 -4.66 -7.52 2.34
N ALA A 81 -5.57 -6.55 2.26
CA ALA A 81 -6.88 -6.75 1.65
C ALA A 81 -6.88 -6.62 0.13
N GLY A 82 -5.94 -5.88 -0.43
CA GLY A 82 -5.85 -5.75 -1.87
C GLY A 82 -5.05 -4.53 -2.31
N TYR A 83 -5.01 -4.33 -3.62
CA TYR A 83 -4.21 -3.25 -4.20
C TYR A 83 -4.83 -2.74 -5.49
N VAL A 84 -4.41 -1.56 -5.89
CA VAL A 84 -4.72 -0.98 -7.21
C VAL A 84 -3.44 -0.47 -7.82
N LEU A 85 -3.20 -0.80 -9.07
CA LEU A 85 -2.06 -0.31 -9.83
C LEU A 85 -2.58 0.55 -10.98
N GLY A 86 -2.27 1.83 -10.92
CA GLY A 86 -2.73 2.80 -11.90
C GLY A 86 -1.61 3.35 -12.77
N LYS A 87 -1.98 3.85 -13.94
CA LYS A 87 -1.03 4.41 -14.89
C LYS A 87 -1.03 5.93 -14.83
N GLY A 88 0.16 6.50 -14.67
CA GLY A 88 0.35 7.94 -14.70
C GLY A 88 1.82 8.29 -14.52
N ASN A 89 2.22 9.42 -15.07
CA ASN A 89 3.58 9.94 -14.96
C ASN A 89 3.58 11.37 -14.43
N GLU A 90 2.67 12.20 -14.97
CA GLU A 90 2.54 13.60 -14.59
C GLU A 90 1.32 13.78 -13.70
N PRO A 91 1.25 14.88 -12.92
CA PRO A 91 0.07 15.16 -12.12
C PRO A 91 -1.19 15.19 -12.98
N GLY A 92 -2.23 14.48 -12.55
CA GLY A 92 -3.50 14.42 -13.25
C GLY A 92 -3.62 13.26 -14.25
N ASP A 93 -2.51 12.63 -14.64
CA ASP A 93 -2.57 11.52 -15.61
C ASP A 93 -3.45 10.38 -15.15
N ILE A 94 -3.47 10.11 -13.86
CA ILE A 94 -4.26 9.00 -13.30
C ILE A 94 -5.77 9.16 -13.60
N LEU A 95 -6.22 10.38 -13.81
CA LEU A 95 -7.63 10.64 -14.14
C LEU A 95 -8.03 10.07 -15.49
N GLN A 96 -7.05 9.71 -16.33
CA GLN A 96 -7.28 9.07 -17.62
C GLN A 96 -7.32 7.54 -17.51
N ASP A 97 -7.01 6.99 -16.35
CA ASP A 97 -7.03 5.55 -16.13
C ASP A 97 -8.36 5.12 -15.52
N ALA A 98 -9.35 4.89 -16.39
CA ALA A 98 -10.70 4.56 -15.95
C ALA A 98 -10.76 3.25 -15.16
N GLU A 99 -9.93 2.27 -15.50
CA GLU A 99 -9.89 1.00 -14.80
C GLU A 99 -9.41 1.17 -13.36
N ALA A 100 -8.35 1.95 -13.16
CA ALA A 100 -7.84 2.21 -11.83
C ALA A 100 -8.84 3.01 -11.00
N LEU A 101 -9.48 4.02 -11.59
CA LEU A 101 -10.49 4.81 -10.89
C LEU A 101 -11.68 3.96 -10.46
N ALA A 102 -12.13 3.07 -11.33
CA ALA A 102 -13.23 2.16 -11.00
C ALA A 102 -12.82 1.19 -9.87
N ALA A 103 -11.60 0.69 -9.89
CA ALA A 103 -11.10 -0.21 -8.86
C ALA A 103 -11.03 0.48 -7.51
N VAL A 104 -10.58 1.74 -7.46
CA VAL A 104 -10.51 2.50 -6.21
C VAL A 104 -11.92 2.79 -5.69
N GLU A 105 -12.86 3.11 -6.57
CA GLU A 105 -14.25 3.36 -6.15
C GLU A 105 -14.87 2.10 -5.55
N ASP A 106 -14.62 0.94 -6.15
CA ASP A 106 -15.08 -0.34 -5.61
C ASP A 106 -14.51 -0.60 -4.21
N ILE A 107 -13.23 -0.36 -4.02
CA ILE A 107 -12.58 -0.51 -2.73
C ILE A 107 -13.14 0.48 -1.71
N ARG A 108 -13.33 1.73 -2.12
CA ARG A 108 -13.85 2.76 -1.24
C ARG A 108 -15.19 2.37 -0.63
N SER A 109 -16.03 1.71 -1.41
CA SER A 109 -17.32 1.25 -0.92
C SER A 109 -17.20 0.21 0.21
N LYS A 110 -16.05 -0.46 0.30
CA LYS A 110 -15.79 -1.47 1.33
C LYS A 110 -15.20 -0.89 2.61
N TRP A 111 -14.83 0.40 2.59
CA TRP A 111 -14.22 1.06 3.74
C TRP A 111 -15.24 1.70 4.67
N ARG A 112 -16.48 1.42 4.51
CA ARG A 112 -17.52 2.00 5.36
C ARG A 112 -17.33 1.58 6.80
N LEU A 113 -17.14 2.57 7.60
CA LEU A 113 -16.99 2.43 9.04
C LEU A 113 -18.32 2.67 9.72
#